data_9d0f8593074d67e6be7ed9c3d757dae8
#
_entry.id   9d0f8593074d67e6be7ed9c3d757dae8
#
_cell.length_a   1.000
_cell.length_b   1.000
_cell.length_c   1.000
_cell.angle_alpha   90.00
_cell.angle_beta   90.00
_cell.angle_gamma   90.00
#
_symmetry.space_group_name_H-M   'P 1'
#
loop_
_entity.id
_entity.type
_entity.pdbx_description
1 polymer ?
#
loop_
_entity_poly.entity_id
_entity_poly.type
_entity_poly.pdbx_seq_one_letter_code
_entity_poly.pdbx_strand_id
1 'polypeptide(L)'
;MSAWQPPSRLQAAVAQPIFSIIIPTYQRREAVMAAVLSALEQSIAVIEVIVVIDGSTDGTEIALGAIKDPRLIIIVQQNRGASAARNAGVDHARGLYVAFLDCDDRFLPHHLADLLPLLEKGEDIVAYAQVLADRGGGRRFLKPPRAIASNERVDRYLMCDRGFIQTSSVALRRSLAEKVRYREDVKFGDDTDFALRLSLAGARFVMADRPGTIWADRKAEDRLSQVRGNIGSLAWLADLRPHISARAFSGYMGWHAAKSIWPTSRSRAMRYYLAALLHGAYGPRLAAAVLMQIVLPDTTYRRICDKWIDFIRLFVGRMQRL
;
A
#
# COMPACT_ATOMS: atom_id res chain seq x y z
N MET A 1 -21.58 19.18 29.72
CA MET A 1 -20.73 18.49 28.71
C MET A 1 -21.48 18.55 27.40
N SER A 2 -21.13 19.46 26.48
CA SER A 2 -21.73 19.56 25.16
C SER A 2 -21.24 18.38 24.32
N ALA A 3 -22.15 17.53 23.86
CA ALA A 3 -21.82 16.44 22.96
C ALA A 3 -21.26 17.03 21.66
N TRP A 4 -20.03 16.67 21.30
CA TRP A 4 -19.44 17.01 20.02
C TRP A 4 -20.34 16.48 18.90
N GLN A 5 -20.85 17.38 18.05
CA GLN A 5 -21.58 17.02 16.85
C GLN A 5 -20.65 17.21 15.64
N PRO A 6 -20.49 16.20 14.78
CA PRO A 6 -19.68 16.36 13.58
C PRO A 6 -20.29 17.43 12.66
N PRO A 7 -19.46 18.28 12.03
CA PRO A 7 -19.94 19.31 11.11
C PRO A 7 -20.65 18.68 9.91
N SER A 8 -21.62 19.40 9.33
CA SER A 8 -22.28 19.00 8.09
C SER A 8 -21.28 18.93 6.94
N ARG A 9 -21.58 18.15 5.87
CA ARG A 9 -20.71 18.04 4.69
C ARG A 9 -20.33 19.40 4.06
N LEU A 10 -21.26 20.36 4.07
CA LEU A 10 -21.01 21.73 3.58
C LEU A 10 -20.07 22.51 4.52
N GLN A 11 -20.25 22.39 5.82
CA GLN A 11 -19.35 23.01 6.80
C GLN A 11 -17.94 22.39 6.77
N ALA A 12 -17.86 21.08 6.52
CA ALA A 12 -16.59 20.38 6.37
C ALA A 12 -15.79 20.84 5.14
N ALA A 13 -16.44 21.25 4.05
CA ALA A 13 -15.77 21.73 2.84
C ALA A 13 -15.12 23.13 3.01
N VAL A 14 -15.59 23.93 3.96
CA VAL A 14 -15.07 25.28 4.27
C VAL A 14 -13.99 25.25 5.36
N ALA A 15 -14.02 24.27 6.25
CA ALA A 15 -13.02 24.07 7.28
C ALA A 15 -11.69 23.56 6.67
N GLN A 16 -10.58 23.91 7.32
CA GLN A 16 -9.29 23.31 6.95
C GLN A 16 -9.39 21.78 7.11
N PRO A 17 -9.10 20.98 6.07
CA PRO A 17 -9.22 19.52 6.14
C PRO A 17 -8.27 18.94 7.21
N ILE A 18 -8.75 17.92 7.91
CA ILE A 18 -7.87 17.10 8.76
C ILE A 18 -7.04 16.19 7.85
N PHE A 19 -7.69 15.53 6.87
CA PHE A 19 -7.01 14.68 5.91
C PHE A 19 -7.22 15.17 4.48
N SER A 20 -6.14 15.09 3.68
CA SER A 20 -6.17 15.06 2.22
C SER A 20 -5.96 13.62 1.76
N ILE A 21 -6.98 13.03 1.13
CA ILE A 21 -6.91 11.68 0.57
C ILE A 21 -6.46 11.79 -0.88
N ILE A 22 -5.32 11.20 -1.22
CA ILE A 22 -4.70 11.31 -2.54
C ILE A 22 -4.92 10.01 -3.32
N ILE A 23 -5.58 10.12 -4.49
CA ILE A 23 -5.93 8.99 -5.34
C ILE A 23 -5.33 9.20 -6.74
N PRO A 24 -4.20 8.56 -7.09
CA PRO A 24 -3.69 8.57 -8.44
C PRO A 24 -4.52 7.62 -9.33
N THR A 25 -4.80 8.02 -10.58
CA THR A 25 -5.54 7.17 -11.52
C THR A 25 -5.02 7.33 -12.95
N TYR A 26 -4.95 6.20 -13.67
CA TYR A 26 -4.64 6.14 -15.10
C TYR A 26 -5.42 5.02 -15.78
N GLN A 27 -6.29 5.35 -16.76
CA GLN A 27 -7.10 4.40 -17.55
C GLN A 27 -7.91 3.41 -16.66
N ARG A 28 -8.55 3.93 -15.59
CA ARG A 28 -9.24 3.11 -14.57
C ARG A 28 -10.57 3.73 -14.13
N ARG A 29 -11.37 4.21 -15.09
CA ARG A 29 -12.61 4.94 -14.82
C ARG A 29 -13.52 4.28 -13.78
N GLU A 30 -13.83 3.00 -13.95
CA GLU A 30 -14.76 2.30 -13.05
C GLU A 30 -14.17 2.06 -11.64
N ALA A 31 -12.89 1.73 -11.60
CA ALA A 31 -12.22 1.43 -10.34
C ALA A 31 -12.08 2.70 -9.48
N VAL A 32 -11.65 3.82 -10.07
CA VAL A 32 -11.46 5.08 -9.34
C VAL A 32 -12.77 5.63 -8.77
N MET A 33 -13.90 5.43 -9.44
CA MET A 33 -15.21 5.84 -8.92
C MET A 33 -15.50 5.18 -7.56
N ALA A 34 -15.24 3.87 -7.45
CA ALA A 34 -15.44 3.15 -6.19
C ALA A 34 -14.45 3.57 -5.10
N ALA A 35 -13.19 3.88 -5.46
CA ALA A 35 -12.21 4.42 -4.52
C ALA A 35 -12.64 5.79 -3.98
N VAL A 36 -13.03 6.71 -4.85
CA VAL A 36 -13.51 8.06 -4.49
C VAL A 36 -14.72 8.00 -3.57
N LEU A 37 -15.73 7.18 -3.91
CA LEU A 37 -16.91 7.04 -3.06
C LEU A 37 -16.54 6.52 -1.67
N SER A 38 -15.65 5.52 -1.57
CA SER A 38 -15.20 4.99 -0.28
C SER A 38 -14.41 6.04 0.55
N ALA A 39 -13.69 6.94 -0.13
CA ALA A 39 -13.00 8.05 0.51
C ALA A 39 -13.97 9.13 1.02
N LEU A 40 -15.01 9.46 0.24
CA LEU A 40 -16.03 10.42 0.64
C LEU A 40 -16.98 9.91 1.75
N GLU A 41 -17.07 8.59 1.92
CA GLU A 41 -17.89 7.90 2.94
C GLU A 41 -17.14 7.68 4.27
N GLN A 42 -15.97 8.26 4.47
CA GLN A 42 -15.26 8.17 5.73
C GLN A 42 -16.06 8.78 6.89
N SER A 43 -15.97 8.18 8.08
CA SER A 43 -16.65 8.66 9.29
C SER A 43 -16.13 10.02 9.76
N ILE A 44 -14.91 10.40 9.40
CA ILE A 44 -14.40 11.78 9.55
C ILE A 44 -14.85 12.59 8.34
N ALA A 45 -15.70 13.60 8.56
CA ALA A 45 -16.26 14.43 7.50
C ALA A 45 -15.34 15.58 7.03
N VAL A 46 -14.41 16.03 7.89
CA VAL A 46 -13.50 17.18 7.61
C VAL A 46 -12.30 16.68 6.80
N ILE A 47 -12.56 16.35 5.55
CA ILE A 47 -11.59 15.79 4.61
C ILE A 47 -11.67 16.50 3.26
N GLU A 48 -10.64 16.36 2.46
CA GLU A 48 -10.70 16.56 1.00
C GLU A 48 -10.21 15.30 0.28
N VAL A 49 -10.72 15.06 -0.91
CA VAL A 49 -10.33 13.93 -1.76
C VAL A 49 -9.74 14.50 -3.04
N ILE A 50 -8.45 14.26 -3.26
CA ILE A 50 -7.68 14.78 -4.38
C ILE A 50 -7.44 13.63 -5.35
N VAL A 51 -8.12 13.63 -6.47
CA VAL A 51 -7.90 12.66 -7.55
C VAL A 51 -6.96 13.26 -8.57
N VAL A 52 -5.83 12.59 -8.81
CA VAL A 52 -4.87 13.00 -9.83
C VAL A 52 -5.00 12.06 -11.03
N ILE A 53 -5.57 12.59 -12.13
CA ILE A 53 -5.72 11.90 -13.40
C ILE A 53 -4.40 12.04 -14.17
N ASP A 54 -3.66 10.94 -14.28
CA ASP A 54 -2.33 10.88 -14.86
C ASP A 54 -2.37 10.60 -16.38
N GLY A 55 -3.06 11.46 -17.15
CA GLY A 55 -3.16 11.36 -18.60
C GLY A 55 -4.17 10.32 -19.09
N SER A 56 -5.25 10.06 -18.36
CA SER A 56 -6.31 9.15 -18.81
C SER A 56 -7.10 9.71 -19.99
N THR A 57 -7.49 8.82 -20.90
CA THR A 57 -8.32 9.12 -22.11
C THR A 57 -9.62 8.31 -22.15
N ASP A 58 -9.91 7.54 -21.11
CA ASP A 58 -11.06 6.61 -21.00
C ASP A 58 -12.36 7.24 -20.50
N GLY A 59 -12.42 8.59 -20.44
CA GLY A 59 -13.55 9.32 -19.89
C GLY A 59 -13.59 9.40 -18.36
N THR A 60 -12.49 9.07 -17.68
CA THR A 60 -12.36 9.18 -16.21
C THR A 60 -12.68 10.58 -15.70
N GLU A 61 -12.20 11.64 -16.38
CA GLU A 61 -12.44 13.03 -15.98
C GLU A 61 -13.93 13.38 -16.02
N ILE A 62 -14.63 12.99 -17.08
CA ILE A 62 -16.08 13.20 -17.24
C ILE A 62 -16.84 12.49 -16.13
N ALA A 63 -16.50 11.23 -15.85
CA ALA A 63 -17.17 10.44 -14.83
C ALA A 63 -16.98 11.04 -13.42
N LEU A 64 -15.78 11.46 -13.07
CA LEU A 64 -15.48 12.12 -11.79
C LEU A 64 -16.17 13.48 -11.68
N GLY A 65 -16.24 14.26 -12.76
CA GLY A 65 -16.94 15.54 -12.80
C GLY A 65 -18.45 15.46 -12.58
N ALA A 66 -19.03 14.26 -12.69
CA ALA A 66 -20.45 14.01 -12.36
C ALA A 66 -20.69 13.91 -10.84
N ILE A 67 -19.67 13.65 -10.01
CA ILE A 67 -19.78 13.60 -8.56
C ILE A 67 -19.90 15.03 -8.01
N LYS A 68 -21.03 15.35 -7.41
CA LYS A 68 -21.33 16.68 -6.86
C LYS A 68 -21.05 16.73 -5.35
N ASP A 69 -19.79 16.49 -4.98
CA ASP A 69 -19.32 16.63 -3.58
C ASP A 69 -18.23 17.72 -3.53
N PRO A 70 -18.42 18.80 -2.73
CA PRO A 70 -17.47 19.92 -2.68
C PRO A 70 -16.11 19.54 -2.09
N ARG A 71 -15.99 18.37 -1.50
CA ARG A 71 -14.70 17.86 -0.96
C ARG A 71 -13.84 17.18 -2.03
N LEU A 72 -14.42 16.90 -3.23
CA LEU A 72 -13.67 16.28 -4.34
C LEU A 72 -12.95 17.35 -5.16
N ILE A 73 -11.66 17.16 -5.31
CA ILE A 73 -10.75 17.97 -6.14
C ILE A 73 -10.18 17.07 -7.22
N ILE A 74 -10.28 17.51 -8.48
CA ILE A 74 -9.76 16.76 -9.64
C ILE A 74 -8.61 17.54 -10.24
N ILE A 75 -7.47 16.87 -10.39
CA ILE A 75 -6.26 17.40 -11.02
C ILE A 75 -5.95 16.54 -12.23
N VAL A 76 -5.67 17.17 -13.36
CA VAL A 76 -5.28 16.48 -14.60
C VAL A 76 -3.84 16.82 -14.92
N GLN A 77 -3.02 15.82 -15.19
CA GLN A 77 -1.64 16.00 -15.64
C GLN A 77 -1.32 15.09 -16.83
N GLN A 78 -0.21 15.34 -17.52
CA GLN A 78 0.35 14.39 -18.48
C GLN A 78 0.86 13.15 -17.74
N ASN A 79 0.79 11.97 -18.37
CA ASN A 79 1.21 10.73 -17.75
C ASN A 79 2.70 10.74 -17.36
N ARG A 80 2.96 10.64 -16.05
CA ARG A 80 4.29 10.57 -15.42
C ARG A 80 4.43 9.39 -14.47
N GLY A 81 3.37 8.62 -14.30
CA GLY A 81 3.31 7.46 -13.40
C GLY A 81 2.77 7.75 -12.01
N ALA A 82 2.39 6.68 -11.31
CA ALA A 82 1.68 6.76 -10.04
C ALA A 82 2.42 7.55 -8.95
N SER A 83 3.74 7.43 -8.85
CA SER A 83 4.56 8.19 -7.89
C SER A 83 4.50 9.69 -8.14
N ALA A 84 4.60 10.12 -9.41
CA ALA A 84 4.45 11.53 -9.79
C ALA A 84 3.05 12.05 -9.49
N ALA A 85 2.01 11.25 -9.76
CA ALA A 85 0.63 11.61 -9.46
C ALA A 85 0.38 11.73 -7.94
N ARG A 86 0.96 10.83 -7.13
CA ARG A 86 0.89 10.96 -5.66
C ARG A 86 1.58 12.22 -5.17
N ASN A 87 2.76 12.53 -5.72
CA ASN A 87 3.50 13.76 -5.39
C ASN A 87 2.70 15.02 -5.76
N ALA A 88 2.09 15.05 -6.94
CA ALA A 88 1.24 16.17 -7.35
C ALA A 88 0.03 16.32 -6.40
N GLY A 89 -0.56 15.22 -5.95
CA GLY A 89 -1.60 15.25 -4.93
C GLY A 89 -1.12 15.82 -3.59
N VAL A 90 0.10 15.49 -3.15
CA VAL A 90 0.72 16.06 -1.94
C VAL A 90 0.90 17.57 -2.08
N ASP A 91 1.35 18.05 -3.27
CA ASP A 91 1.56 19.49 -3.53
C ASP A 91 0.25 20.31 -3.45
N HIS A 92 -0.90 19.71 -3.73
CA HIS A 92 -2.22 20.35 -3.66
C HIS A 92 -2.94 20.12 -2.32
N ALA A 93 -2.41 19.25 -1.47
CA ALA A 93 -3.02 18.91 -0.20
C ALA A 93 -3.03 20.10 0.78
N ARG A 94 -4.17 20.32 1.43
CA ARG A 94 -4.34 21.35 2.47
C ARG A 94 -4.52 20.75 3.86
N GLY A 95 -4.80 19.45 3.93
CA GLY A 95 -5.00 18.73 5.18
C GLY A 95 -3.75 18.71 6.05
N LEU A 96 -3.96 18.58 7.35
CA LEU A 96 -2.86 18.39 8.30
C LEU A 96 -2.13 17.08 8.04
N TYR A 97 -2.90 16.04 7.68
CA TYR A 97 -2.41 14.72 7.31
C TYR A 97 -2.75 14.41 5.86
N VAL A 98 -1.93 13.57 5.25
CA VAL A 98 -2.21 12.94 3.96
C VAL A 98 -2.45 11.46 4.15
N ALA A 99 -3.41 10.90 3.42
CA ALA A 99 -3.65 9.48 3.29
C ALA A 99 -3.62 9.13 1.80
N PHE A 100 -3.04 7.99 1.45
CA PHE A 100 -2.98 7.54 0.06
C PHE A 100 -4.00 6.43 -0.18
N LEU A 101 -4.58 6.41 -1.37
CA LEU A 101 -5.50 5.36 -1.79
C LEU A 101 -5.30 5.05 -3.27
N ASP A 102 -4.91 3.83 -3.59
CA ASP A 102 -4.82 3.39 -4.99
C ASP A 102 -6.22 3.27 -5.61
N CYS A 103 -6.34 3.62 -6.89
CA CYS A 103 -7.63 3.75 -7.55
C CYS A 103 -8.43 2.43 -7.65
N ASP A 104 -7.82 1.28 -7.40
CA ASP A 104 -8.47 -0.04 -7.40
C ASP A 104 -8.75 -0.58 -5.98
N ASP A 105 -8.37 0.16 -4.93
CA ASP A 105 -8.62 -0.17 -3.54
C ASP A 105 -9.82 0.61 -2.97
N ARG A 106 -10.22 0.29 -1.74
CA ARG A 106 -11.31 0.99 -1.04
C ARG A 106 -11.00 1.13 0.43
N PHE A 107 -11.23 2.30 0.99
CA PHE A 107 -11.24 2.48 2.43
C PHE A 107 -12.47 1.83 3.07
N LEU A 108 -12.29 1.27 4.25
CA LEU A 108 -13.41 0.98 5.15
C LEU A 108 -13.84 2.28 5.86
N PRO A 109 -15.13 2.46 6.21
CA PRO A 109 -15.65 3.74 6.69
C PRO A 109 -14.93 4.31 7.92
N HIS A 110 -14.33 3.47 8.74
CA HIS A 110 -13.62 3.82 9.97
C HIS A 110 -12.11 4.04 9.81
N HIS A 111 -11.56 3.85 8.60
CA HIS A 111 -10.10 3.84 8.37
C HIS A 111 -9.42 5.09 8.92
N LEU A 112 -9.82 6.27 8.50
CA LEU A 112 -9.20 7.50 8.95
C LEU A 112 -9.44 7.81 10.42
N ALA A 113 -10.61 7.43 10.96
CA ALA A 113 -10.93 7.59 12.37
C ALA A 113 -10.04 6.72 13.28
N ASP A 114 -9.63 5.54 12.80
CA ASP A 114 -8.71 4.68 13.54
C ASP A 114 -7.25 5.16 13.45
N LEU A 115 -6.88 5.84 12.34
CA LEU A 115 -5.52 6.37 12.17
C LEU A 115 -5.29 7.70 12.90
N LEU A 116 -6.32 8.55 13.00
CA LEU A 116 -6.17 9.90 13.58
C LEU A 116 -5.55 9.90 14.97
N PRO A 117 -6.05 9.15 15.98
CA PRO A 117 -5.49 9.15 17.32
C PRO A 117 -4.05 8.59 17.39
N LEU A 118 -3.62 7.84 16.38
CA LEU A 118 -2.23 7.39 16.27
C LEU A 118 -1.34 8.53 15.78
N LEU A 119 -1.79 9.27 14.76
CA LEU A 119 -1.07 10.40 14.17
C LEU A 119 -0.91 11.57 15.16
N GLU A 120 -1.86 11.75 16.06
CA GLU A 120 -1.81 12.80 17.11
C GLU A 120 -0.72 12.54 18.16
N LYS A 121 -0.15 11.32 18.23
CA LYS A 121 0.93 10.97 19.17
C LYS A 121 2.29 11.58 18.83
N GLY A 122 2.46 12.15 17.63
CA GLY A 122 3.71 12.79 17.23
C GLY A 122 3.76 13.16 15.74
N GLU A 123 4.64 14.08 15.41
CA GLU A 123 4.82 14.56 14.04
C GLU A 123 5.56 13.55 13.13
N ASP A 124 6.32 12.67 13.75
CA ASP A 124 7.11 11.61 13.13
C ASP A 124 6.32 10.30 12.94
N ILE A 125 5.03 10.27 13.28
CA ILE A 125 4.22 9.05 13.17
C ILE A 125 3.77 8.83 11.73
N VAL A 126 4.00 7.61 11.25
CA VAL A 126 3.34 7.01 10.09
C VAL A 126 2.33 5.99 10.62
N ALA A 127 1.06 6.33 10.58
CA ALA A 127 0.00 5.41 10.95
C ALA A 127 -0.38 4.53 9.75
N TYR A 128 -0.56 3.24 9.99
CA TYR A 128 -1.02 2.31 8.96
C TYR A 128 -2.00 1.29 9.52
N ALA A 129 -2.75 0.65 8.67
CA ALA A 129 -3.68 -0.40 9.04
C ALA A 129 -3.39 -1.70 8.31
N GLN A 130 -3.91 -2.82 8.80
CA GLN A 130 -3.99 -4.02 7.98
C GLN A 130 -4.88 -3.77 6.77
N VAL A 131 -4.55 -4.39 5.65
CA VAL A 131 -5.42 -4.46 4.48
C VAL A 131 -6.11 -5.83 4.44
N LEU A 132 -7.38 -5.83 4.04
CA LEU A 132 -8.13 -7.02 3.72
C LEU A 132 -7.94 -7.33 2.23
N ALA A 133 -7.00 -8.23 1.93
CA ALA A 133 -6.73 -8.65 0.57
C ALA A 133 -7.91 -9.45 0.01
N ASP A 134 -8.58 -8.94 -1.02
CA ASP A 134 -9.74 -9.56 -1.69
C ASP A 134 -9.31 -10.17 -3.03
N ARG A 135 -9.28 -11.50 -3.07
CA ARG A 135 -8.98 -12.29 -4.29
C ARG A 135 -10.20 -12.61 -5.15
N GLY A 136 -11.37 -12.17 -4.73
CA GLY A 136 -12.64 -12.54 -5.34
C GLY A 136 -13.14 -13.91 -4.87
N GLY A 137 -14.43 -14.21 -5.17
CA GLY A 137 -15.06 -15.46 -4.74
C GLY A 137 -15.13 -15.63 -3.21
N GLY A 138 -15.12 -14.53 -2.46
CA GLY A 138 -15.14 -14.54 -0.99
C GLY A 138 -13.80 -14.89 -0.34
N ARG A 139 -12.71 -15.03 -1.10
CA ARG A 139 -11.37 -15.30 -0.57
C ARG A 139 -10.72 -14.03 -0.08
N ARG A 140 -10.66 -13.87 1.23
CA ARG A 140 -10.08 -12.69 1.89
C ARG A 140 -9.10 -13.12 2.97
N PHE A 141 -8.02 -12.34 3.15
CA PHE A 141 -7.04 -12.53 4.21
C PHE A 141 -6.38 -11.20 4.57
N LEU A 142 -5.86 -11.12 5.79
CA LEU A 142 -5.24 -9.90 6.31
C LEU A 142 -3.75 -9.83 5.97
N LYS A 143 -3.27 -8.62 5.67
CA LYS A 143 -1.86 -8.26 5.56
C LYS A 143 -1.61 -6.91 6.23
N PRO A 144 -0.46 -6.73 6.88
CA PRO A 144 0.53 -7.74 7.29
C PRO A 144 -0.03 -8.68 8.37
N PRO A 145 0.63 -9.82 8.65
CA PRO A 145 0.18 -10.74 9.70
C PRO A 145 0.39 -10.18 11.12
N ARG A 146 1.24 -9.17 11.29
CA ARG A 146 1.54 -8.50 12.57
C ARG A 146 1.98 -7.06 12.33
N ALA A 147 1.92 -6.25 13.38
CA ALA A 147 2.55 -4.92 13.40
C ALA A 147 4.09 -5.05 13.41
N ILE A 148 4.76 -3.95 13.02
CA ILE A 148 6.17 -3.77 13.30
C ILE A 148 6.37 -3.60 14.82
N ALA A 149 7.37 -4.27 15.42
CA ALA A 149 7.68 -4.10 16.83
C ALA A 149 8.40 -2.75 17.07
N SER A 150 8.26 -2.18 18.27
CA SER A 150 8.76 -0.84 18.60
C SER A 150 10.29 -0.65 18.41
N ASN A 151 11.05 -1.73 18.56
CA ASN A 151 12.50 -1.74 18.39
C ASN A 151 12.96 -2.51 17.14
N GLU A 152 12.03 -2.85 16.25
CA GLU A 152 12.33 -3.56 15.01
C GLU A 152 12.68 -2.58 13.89
N ARG A 153 13.72 -2.89 13.14
CA ARG A 153 14.07 -2.11 11.94
C ARG A 153 13.07 -2.34 10.82
N VAL A 154 12.61 -1.27 10.20
CA VAL A 154 11.64 -1.32 9.08
C VAL A 154 12.18 -2.13 7.90
N ASP A 155 13.48 -2.05 7.62
CA ASP A 155 14.12 -2.83 6.54
C ASP A 155 14.00 -4.35 6.77
N ARG A 156 14.17 -4.81 8.01
CA ARG A 156 14.01 -6.24 8.35
C ARG A 156 12.56 -6.68 8.28
N TYR A 157 11.67 -5.86 8.82
CA TYR A 157 10.23 -6.13 8.79
C TYR A 157 9.71 -6.31 7.36
N LEU A 158 10.10 -5.42 6.44
CA LEU A 158 9.64 -5.45 5.05
C LEU A 158 10.35 -6.51 4.19
N MET A 159 11.65 -6.70 4.39
CA MET A 159 12.49 -7.48 3.47
C MET A 159 12.86 -8.89 3.98
N CYS A 160 12.73 -9.15 5.30
CA CYS A 160 13.10 -10.42 5.91
C CYS A 160 11.94 -11.13 6.59
N ASP A 161 10.76 -10.56 6.58
CA ASP A 161 9.54 -11.13 7.16
C ASP A 161 8.37 -10.94 6.19
N ARG A 162 7.18 -11.21 6.62
CA ARG A 162 5.94 -10.94 5.89
C ARG A 162 5.39 -9.53 6.17
N GLY A 163 6.28 -8.62 6.56
CA GLY A 163 5.93 -7.22 6.76
C GLY A 163 5.38 -6.61 5.47
N PHE A 164 4.39 -5.74 5.62
CA PHE A 164 3.72 -5.12 4.50
C PHE A 164 3.15 -3.77 4.93
N ILE A 165 3.58 -2.72 4.27
CA ILE A 165 3.07 -1.36 4.44
C ILE A 165 2.60 -0.93 3.06
N GLN A 166 1.32 -1.12 2.80
CA GLN A 166 0.73 -0.88 1.48
C GLN A 166 0.25 0.56 1.39
N THR A 167 0.43 1.19 0.24
CA THR A 167 0.10 2.60 -0.03
C THR A 167 -1.30 2.98 0.48
N SER A 168 -2.33 2.21 0.14
CA SER A 168 -3.71 2.49 0.55
C SER A 168 -3.99 2.25 2.05
N SER A 169 -2.99 1.91 2.84
CA SER A 169 -3.16 1.70 4.29
C SER A 169 -2.54 2.81 5.14
N VAL A 170 -1.82 3.74 4.52
CA VAL A 170 -0.89 4.66 5.18
C VAL A 170 -1.47 6.07 5.25
N ALA A 171 -1.33 6.70 6.44
CA ALA A 171 -1.48 8.13 6.61
C ALA A 171 -0.32 8.69 7.46
N LEU A 172 0.07 9.93 7.18
CA LEU A 172 1.16 10.62 7.85
C LEU A 172 0.96 12.14 7.80
N ARG A 173 1.72 12.88 8.60
CA ARG A 173 1.70 14.35 8.55
C ARG A 173 2.11 14.82 7.14
N ARG A 174 1.38 15.81 6.60
CA ARG A 174 1.63 16.36 5.25
C ARG A 174 3.07 16.84 5.09
N SER A 175 3.61 17.56 6.06
CA SER A 175 5.00 18.04 6.04
C SER A 175 6.03 16.92 5.90
N LEU A 176 5.77 15.74 6.48
CA LEU A 176 6.64 14.57 6.32
C LEU A 176 6.52 13.97 4.90
N ALA A 177 5.31 13.94 4.32
CA ALA A 177 5.11 13.49 2.95
C ALA A 177 5.76 14.45 1.93
N GLU A 178 5.67 15.75 2.14
CA GLU A 178 6.35 16.79 1.34
C GLU A 178 7.88 16.63 1.38
N LYS A 179 8.43 16.32 2.55
CA LYS A 179 9.87 16.12 2.76
C LYS A 179 10.40 14.86 2.07
N VAL A 180 9.69 13.73 2.19
CA VAL A 180 10.21 12.43 1.74
C VAL A 180 9.80 12.10 0.31
N ARG A 181 8.59 12.41 -0.10
CA ARG A 181 7.99 12.22 -1.44
C ARG A 181 8.15 10.79 -2.00
N TYR A 182 7.33 10.39 -2.94
CA TYR A 182 7.56 9.17 -3.71
C TYR A 182 8.65 9.39 -4.76
N ARG A 183 9.50 8.41 -4.99
CA ARG A 183 10.50 8.44 -6.08
C ARG A 183 9.82 8.12 -7.41
N GLU A 184 9.95 9.01 -8.38
CA GLU A 184 9.31 8.88 -9.69
C GLU A 184 10.02 7.89 -10.62
N ASP A 185 11.28 7.58 -10.35
CA ASP A 185 12.09 6.58 -11.06
C ASP A 185 11.83 5.13 -10.59
N VAL A 186 11.16 4.92 -9.46
CA VAL A 186 10.82 3.61 -8.92
C VAL A 186 9.48 3.14 -9.49
N LYS A 187 9.53 2.17 -10.40
CA LYS A 187 8.33 1.62 -11.04
C LYS A 187 7.74 0.41 -10.32
N PHE A 188 8.53 -0.23 -9.45
CA PHE A 188 8.12 -1.40 -8.67
C PHE A 188 8.77 -1.35 -7.28
N GLY A 189 7.96 -1.57 -6.23
CA GLY A 189 8.40 -1.48 -4.84
C GLY A 189 8.47 -0.05 -4.31
N ASP A 190 7.75 0.86 -4.94
CA ASP A 190 7.60 2.27 -4.56
C ASP A 190 7.07 2.46 -3.15
N ASP A 191 6.16 1.59 -2.70
CA ASP A 191 5.69 1.51 -1.31
C ASP A 191 6.80 1.11 -0.33
N THR A 192 7.61 0.13 -0.69
CA THR A 192 8.76 -0.33 0.11
C THR A 192 9.85 0.74 0.17
N ASP A 193 10.20 1.36 -0.96
CA ASP A 193 11.14 2.48 -1.03
C ASP A 193 10.68 3.65 -0.16
N PHE A 194 9.41 4.04 -0.30
CA PHE A 194 8.84 5.15 0.46
C PHE A 194 8.85 4.87 1.97
N ALA A 195 8.42 3.67 2.40
CA ALA A 195 8.45 3.29 3.80
C ALA A 195 9.88 3.27 4.39
N LEU A 196 10.87 2.79 3.63
CA LEU A 196 12.27 2.81 4.07
C LEU A 196 12.79 4.24 4.21
N ARG A 197 12.52 5.12 3.24
CA ARG A 197 12.97 6.52 3.30
C ARG A 197 12.25 7.30 4.39
N LEU A 198 10.98 7.03 4.67
CA LEU A 198 10.29 7.56 5.86
C LEU A 198 10.99 7.13 7.15
N SER A 199 11.35 5.84 7.27
CA SER A 199 12.12 5.35 8.42
C SER A 199 13.49 6.03 8.55
N LEU A 200 14.19 6.25 7.44
CA LEU A 200 15.47 6.96 7.43
C LEU A 200 15.33 8.45 7.79
N ALA A 201 14.18 9.04 7.51
CA ALA A 201 13.84 10.40 7.93
C ALA A 201 13.42 10.49 9.41
N GLY A 202 13.46 9.38 10.16
CA GLY A 202 13.14 9.31 11.59
C GLY A 202 11.68 8.92 11.90
N ALA A 203 10.90 8.55 10.89
CA ALA A 203 9.50 8.18 11.11
C ALA A 203 9.34 6.87 11.90
N ARG A 204 8.36 6.85 12.80
CA ARG A 204 7.92 5.67 13.56
C ARG A 204 6.61 5.15 13.00
N PHE A 205 6.54 3.86 12.76
CA PHE A 205 5.36 3.20 12.19
C PHE A 205 4.47 2.62 13.29
N VAL A 206 3.19 2.99 13.29
CA VAL A 206 2.20 2.52 14.26
C VAL A 206 1.00 1.94 13.52
N MET A 207 0.66 0.69 13.83
CA MET A 207 -0.45 -0.01 13.18
C MET A 207 -1.74 0.15 13.99
N ALA A 208 -2.84 0.43 13.30
CA ALA A 208 -4.18 0.41 13.88
C ALA A 208 -4.64 -1.03 14.20
N ASP A 209 -5.54 -1.16 15.16
CA ASP A 209 -6.00 -2.46 15.66
C ASP A 209 -6.92 -3.21 14.68
N ARG A 210 -7.54 -2.48 13.74
CA ARG A 210 -8.49 -3.03 12.77
C ARG A 210 -8.00 -2.85 11.34
N PRO A 211 -8.38 -3.75 10.41
CA PRO A 211 -8.11 -3.52 8.99
C PRO A 211 -8.85 -2.28 8.51
N GLY A 212 -8.16 -1.43 7.75
CA GLY A 212 -8.71 -0.14 7.29
C GLY A 212 -9.05 -0.09 5.80
N THR A 213 -8.56 -1.05 5.01
CA THR A 213 -8.62 -0.99 3.54
C THR A 213 -8.94 -2.35 2.96
N ILE A 214 -9.74 -2.38 1.90
CA ILE A 214 -9.92 -3.54 1.04
C ILE A 214 -8.94 -3.38 -0.12
N TRP A 215 -7.91 -4.24 -0.13
CA TRP A 215 -6.93 -4.32 -1.20
C TRP A 215 -7.41 -5.29 -2.28
N ALA A 216 -7.64 -4.77 -3.49
CA ALA A 216 -8.09 -5.59 -4.59
C ALA A 216 -6.95 -6.49 -5.10
N ASP A 217 -6.73 -7.69 -4.53
CA ASP A 217 -5.74 -8.68 -4.97
C ASP A 217 -6.31 -9.60 -6.08
N ARG A 218 -7.13 -9.05 -6.98
CA ARG A 218 -7.70 -9.80 -8.11
C ARG A 218 -6.69 -9.87 -9.25
N LYS A 219 -6.80 -10.90 -10.09
CA LYS A 219 -6.07 -10.94 -11.36
C LYS A 219 -6.64 -9.86 -12.29
N ALA A 220 -5.90 -8.80 -12.52
CA ALA A 220 -6.15 -7.87 -13.61
C ALA A 220 -4.94 -7.93 -14.54
N GLU A 221 -5.16 -8.07 -15.83
CA GLU A 221 -4.10 -8.18 -16.84
C GLU A 221 -3.19 -6.95 -16.86
N ASP A 222 -3.69 -5.79 -16.41
CA ASP A 222 -3.00 -4.50 -16.46
C ASP A 222 -2.31 -4.09 -15.13
N ARG A 223 -2.12 -4.99 -14.17
CA ARG A 223 -1.42 -4.65 -12.93
C ARG A 223 0.08 -4.59 -13.14
N LEU A 224 0.70 -3.44 -12.80
CA LEU A 224 2.15 -3.26 -12.80
C LEU A 224 2.89 -4.35 -11.99
N SER A 225 2.29 -4.82 -10.90
CA SER A 225 2.84 -5.85 -10.02
C SER A 225 2.80 -7.28 -10.59
N GLN A 226 2.11 -7.53 -11.70
CA GLN A 226 1.96 -8.88 -12.27
C GLN A 226 2.91 -9.18 -13.43
N VAL A 227 3.64 -8.20 -13.93
CA VAL A 227 4.59 -8.42 -15.05
C VAL A 227 5.87 -9.03 -14.51
N ARG A 228 6.00 -10.35 -14.59
CA ARG A 228 7.26 -11.07 -14.33
C ARG A 228 8.36 -10.52 -15.25
N GLY A 229 9.52 -10.22 -14.68
CA GLY A 229 10.65 -9.66 -15.40
C GLY A 229 10.73 -8.14 -15.32
N ASN A 230 9.70 -7.47 -14.83
CA ASN A 230 9.65 -6.02 -14.70
C ASN A 230 9.96 -5.57 -13.24
N ILE A 231 10.92 -6.21 -12.57
CA ILE A 231 11.63 -5.45 -11.56
C ILE A 231 12.42 -4.43 -12.36
N GLY A 232 11.86 -3.25 -12.51
CA GLY A 232 12.55 -2.11 -13.06
C GLY A 232 13.94 -1.98 -12.43
N SER A 233 14.72 -1.06 -12.84
CA SER A 233 16.05 -0.84 -12.27
C SER A 233 16.03 -1.06 -10.74
N LEU A 234 16.86 -1.95 -10.23
CA LEU A 234 17.12 -2.09 -8.79
C LEU A 234 18.00 -0.93 -8.27
N ALA A 235 18.16 0.14 -9.06
CA ALA A 235 18.96 1.30 -8.72
C ALA A 235 18.53 1.90 -7.37
N TRP A 236 17.21 2.02 -7.15
CA TRP A 236 16.68 2.53 -5.88
C TRP A 236 17.16 1.70 -4.67
N LEU A 237 17.24 0.38 -4.80
CA LEU A 237 17.73 -0.50 -3.75
C LEU A 237 19.24 -0.36 -3.55
N ALA A 238 20.00 -0.13 -4.64
CA ALA A 238 21.43 0.15 -4.57
C ALA A 238 21.71 1.48 -3.85
N ASP A 239 20.91 2.50 -4.09
CA ASP A 239 20.98 3.79 -3.37
C ASP A 239 20.71 3.65 -1.87
N LEU A 240 19.76 2.78 -1.50
CA LEU A 240 19.42 2.51 -0.11
C LEU A 240 20.40 1.55 0.59
N ARG A 241 21.24 0.82 -0.16
CA ARG A 241 22.15 -0.19 0.40
C ARG A 241 23.03 0.29 1.55
N PRO A 242 23.62 1.52 1.56
CA PRO A 242 24.39 2.01 2.69
C PRO A 242 23.57 2.20 3.98
N HIS A 243 22.27 2.32 3.88
CA HIS A 243 21.35 2.68 4.97
C HIS A 243 20.55 1.50 5.52
N ILE A 244 20.50 0.40 4.78
CA ILE A 244 19.79 -0.83 5.17
C ILE A 244 20.78 -1.93 5.60
N SER A 245 20.31 -2.88 6.42
CA SER A 245 21.16 -3.99 6.85
C SER A 245 21.52 -4.92 5.69
N ALA A 246 22.71 -5.53 5.72
CA ALA A 246 23.10 -6.54 4.73
C ALA A 246 22.11 -7.71 4.68
N ARG A 247 21.52 -8.05 5.83
CA ARG A 247 20.46 -9.06 5.95
C ARG A 247 19.20 -8.65 5.16
N ALA A 248 18.74 -7.40 5.31
CA ALA A 248 17.55 -6.90 4.62
C ALA A 248 17.79 -6.81 3.10
N PHE A 249 18.95 -6.26 2.69
CA PHE A 249 19.34 -6.24 1.29
C PHE A 249 19.34 -7.63 0.67
N SER A 250 19.98 -8.59 1.32
CA SER A 250 20.01 -9.98 0.86
C SER A 250 18.60 -10.60 0.85
N GLY A 251 17.75 -10.26 1.81
CA GLY A 251 16.36 -10.69 1.86
C GLY A 251 15.55 -10.21 0.65
N TYR A 252 15.65 -8.94 0.31
CA TYR A 252 14.97 -8.42 -0.90
C TYR A 252 15.51 -9.08 -2.18
N MET A 253 16.84 -9.19 -2.30
CA MET A 253 17.46 -9.85 -3.46
C MET A 253 17.07 -11.32 -3.57
N GLY A 254 17.07 -12.05 -2.45
CA GLY A 254 16.72 -13.47 -2.41
C GLY A 254 15.25 -13.79 -2.60
N TRP A 255 14.38 -12.81 -2.50
CA TRP A 255 12.94 -12.98 -2.73
C TRP A 255 12.51 -12.32 -4.05
N HIS A 256 12.43 -11.00 -4.07
CA HIS A 256 11.84 -10.25 -5.18
C HIS A 256 12.72 -10.30 -6.44
N ALA A 257 14.02 -10.04 -6.30
CA ALA A 257 14.93 -10.10 -7.43
C ALA A 257 15.09 -11.53 -7.96
N ALA A 258 15.24 -12.52 -7.07
CA ALA A 258 15.35 -13.92 -7.47
C ALA A 258 14.10 -14.40 -8.21
N LYS A 259 12.90 -14.07 -7.71
CA LYS A 259 11.63 -14.40 -8.38
C LYS A 259 11.55 -13.78 -9.77
N SER A 260 11.96 -12.54 -9.93
CA SER A 260 11.90 -11.84 -11.23
C SER A 260 12.84 -12.43 -12.26
N ILE A 261 14.08 -12.75 -11.88
CA ILE A 261 15.09 -13.27 -12.83
C ILE A 261 15.00 -14.79 -13.05
N TRP A 262 14.17 -15.51 -12.28
CA TRP A 262 14.02 -16.96 -12.38
C TRP A 262 13.75 -17.47 -13.80
N PRO A 263 12.89 -16.84 -14.61
CA PRO A 263 12.64 -17.29 -15.99
C PRO A 263 13.86 -17.17 -16.90
N THR A 264 14.74 -16.21 -16.67
CA THR A 264 15.90 -15.91 -17.52
C THR A 264 17.20 -16.50 -17.01
N SER A 265 17.37 -16.65 -15.67
CA SER A 265 18.60 -17.14 -15.06
C SER A 265 18.37 -17.85 -13.71
N ARG A 266 18.03 -19.14 -13.79
CA ARG A 266 17.77 -19.98 -12.60
C ARG A 266 18.96 -20.03 -11.65
N SER A 267 20.19 -20.16 -12.18
CA SER A 267 21.41 -20.21 -11.36
C SER A 267 21.67 -18.92 -10.59
N ARG A 268 21.43 -17.75 -11.22
CA ARG A 268 21.57 -16.45 -10.55
C ARG A 268 20.47 -16.26 -9.51
N ALA A 269 19.22 -16.63 -9.80
CA ALA A 269 18.11 -16.59 -8.86
C ALA A 269 18.40 -17.43 -7.60
N MET A 270 18.88 -18.68 -7.80
CA MET A 270 19.28 -19.54 -6.68
C MET A 270 20.44 -18.99 -5.87
N ARG A 271 21.42 -18.36 -6.51
CA ARG A 271 22.52 -17.71 -5.78
C ARG A 271 22.00 -16.59 -4.88
N TYR A 272 21.08 -15.76 -5.36
CA TYR A 272 20.46 -14.72 -4.52
C TYR A 272 19.67 -15.32 -3.36
N TYR A 273 18.87 -16.35 -3.61
CA TYR A 273 18.13 -17.04 -2.56
C TYR A 273 19.03 -17.66 -1.49
N LEU A 274 20.08 -18.40 -1.90
CA LEU A 274 21.04 -19.00 -0.96
C LEU A 274 21.82 -17.96 -0.18
N ALA A 275 22.23 -16.86 -0.82
CA ALA A 275 22.88 -15.75 -0.12
C ALA A 275 21.95 -15.16 0.95
N ALA A 276 20.65 -15.02 0.68
CA ALA A 276 19.69 -14.57 1.68
C ALA A 276 19.56 -15.53 2.87
N LEU A 277 19.60 -16.84 2.63
CA LEU A 277 19.61 -17.85 3.69
C LEU A 277 20.89 -17.76 4.55
N LEU A 278 22.06 -17.63 3.91
CA LEU A 278 23.35 -17.48 4.62
C LEU A 278 23.40 -16.22 5.48
N HIS A 279 22.77 -15.12 5.04
CA HIS A 279 22.62 -13.91 5.86
C HIS A 279 21.49 -14.02 6.91
N GLY A 280 20.85 -15.18 7.03
CA GLY A 280 19.76 -15.40 7.98
C GLY A 280 18.51 -14.55 7.70
N ALA A 281 18.26 -14.20 6.42
CA ALA A 281 17.18 -13.29 6.06
C ALA A 281 15.81 -13.87 6.42
N TYR A 282 15.62 -15.18 6.29
CA TYR A 282 14.32 -15.83 6.45
C TYR A 282 14.34 -16.90 7.54
N GLY A 283 13.27 -16.98 8.33
CA GLY A 283 13.01 -18.16 9.13
C GLY A 283 12.59 -19.35 8.24
N PRO A 284 12.66 -20.60 8.75
CA PRO A 284 12.47 -21.81 7.92
C PRO A 284 11.16 -21.85 7.12
N ARG A 285 10.05 -21.46 7.76
CA ARG A 285 8.72 -21.43 7.10
C ARG A 285 8.66 -20.38 5.96
N LEU A 286 9.25 -19.21 6.19
CA LEU A 286 9.30 -18.17 5.16
C LEU A 286 10.25 -18.55 4.04
N ALA A 287 11.40 -19.15 4.35
CA ALA A 287 12.35 -19.64 3.36
C ALA A 287 11.68 -20.63 2.38
N ALA A 288 10.95 -21.61 2.89
CA ALA A 288 10.20 -22.55 2.05
C ALA A 288 9.15 -21.85 1.18
N ALA A 289 8.39 -20.90 1.75
CA ALA A 289 7.39 -20.14 1.01
C ALA A 289 8.01 -19.26 -0.09
N VAL A 290 9.15 -18.62 0.18
CA VAL A 290 9.90 -17.81 -0.80
C VAL A 290 10.43 -18.69 -1.92
N LEU A 291 11.00 -19.85 -1.61
CA LEU A 291 11.47 -20.80 -2.62
C LEU A 291 10.33 -21.23 -3.55
N MET A 292 9.17 -21.57 -2.99
CA MET A 292 7.98 -21.91 -3.80
C MET A 292 7.56 -20.75 -4.71
N GLN A 293 7.61 -19.51 -4.22
CA GLN A 293 7.27 -18.33 -5.03
C GLN A 293 8.27 -18.04 -6.14
N ILE A 294 9.54 -18.40 -5.95
CA ILE A 294 10.58 -18.28 -6.99
C ILE A 294 10.37 -19.33 -8.08
N VAL A 295 10.23 -20.59 -7.68
CA VAL A 295 10.27 -21.74 -8.59
C VAL A 295 8.94 -21.97 -9.32
N LEU A 296 7.81 -21.81 -8.62
CA LEU A 296 6.49 -22.07 -9.18
C LEU A 296 6.01 -20.88 -10.04
N PRO A 297 5.29 -21.17 -11.15
CA PRO A 297 4.53 -20.13 -11.84
C PRO A 297 3.56 -19.43 -10.89
N ASP A 298 3.37 -18.11 -11.05
CA ASP A 298 2.49 -17.32 -10.17
C ASP A 298 1.07 -17.88 -10.10
N THR A 299 0.57 -18.37 -11.24
CA THR A 299 -0.76 -19.02 -11.31
C THR A 299 -0.85 -20.27 -10.46
N THR A 300 0.21 -21.11 -10.45
CA THR A 300 0.27 -22.33 -9.66
C THR A 300 0.38 -22.04 -8.18
N TYR A 301 1.31 -21.15 -7.80
CA TYR A 301 1.46 -20.70 -6.40
C TYR A 301 0.16 -20.10 -5.87
N ARG A 302 -0.49 -19.25 -6.66
CA ARG A 302 -1.76 -18.63 -6.30
C ARG A 302 -2.87 -19.66 -6.10
N ARG A 303 -2.98 -20.65 -6.99
CA ARG A 303 -3.96 -21.75 -6.85
C ARG A 303 -3.75 -22.56 -5.55
N ILE A 304 -2.50 -22.83 -5.18
CA ILE A 304 -2.17 -23.50 -3.91
C ILE A 304 -2.64 -22.67 -2.72
N CYS A 305 -2.32 -21.36 -2.72
CA CYS A 305 -2.76 -20.45 -1.66
C CYS A 305 -4.28 -20.33 -1.60
N ASP A 306 -4.97 -20.26 -2.73
CA ASP A 306 -6.42 -20.14 -2.80
C ASP A 306 -7.10 -21.39 -2.23
N LYS A 307 -6.61 -22.59 -2.56
CA LYS A 307 -7.10 -23.86 -1.97
C LYS A 307 -6.88 -23.90 -0.46
N TRP A 308 -5.76 -23.38 0.03
CA TRP A 308 -5.47 -23.27 1.45
C TRP A 308 -6.42 -22.32 2.16
N ILE A 309 -6.71 -21.16 1.57
CA ILE A 309 -7.70 -20.20 2.10
C ILE A 309 -9.09 -20.84 2.15
N ASP A 310 -9.51 -21.52 1.08
CA ASP A 310 -10.80 -22.22 1.02
C ASP A 310 -10.88 -23.30 2.10
N PHE A 311 -9.82 -24.09 2.31
CA PHE A 311 -9.74 -25.11 3.36
C PHE A 311 -9.89 -24.53 4.76
N ILE A 312 -9.13 -23.47 5.09
CA ILE A 312 -9.23 -22.79 6.39
C ILE A 312 -10.65 -22.25 6.60
N ARG A 313 -11.25 -21.65 5.59
CA ARG A 313 -12.62 -21.10 5.66
C ARG A 313 -13.66 -22.19 5.97
N LEU A 314 -13.55 -23.35 5.32
CA LEU A 314 -14.44 -24.49 5.59
C LEU A 314 -14.28 -25.01 7.03
N PHE A 315 -13.04 -25.04 7.54
CA PHE A 315 -12.74 -25.53 8.87
C PHE A 315 -13.25 -24.57 9.95
N VAL A 316 -12.96 -23.26 9.81
CA VAL A 316 -13.43 -22.22 10.74
C VAL A 316 -14.95 -22.07 10.71
N GLY A 317 -15.57 -22.13 9.54
CA GLY A 317 -17.03 -22.07 9.39
C GLY A 317 -17.76 -23.32 9.99
N ARG A 318 -17.07 -24.46 10.12
CA ARG A 318 -17.57 -25.62 10.87
C ARG A 318 -17.46 -25.44 12.38
N MET A 319 -16.37 -24.83 12.88
CA MET A 319 -16.17 -24.58 14.31
C MET A 319 -17.12 -23.50 14.88
N GLN A 320 -17.59 -22.56 14.06
CA GLN A 320 -18.58 -21.54 14.47
C GLN A 320 -20.03 -22.04 14.47
N ARG A 321 -20.28 -23.28 14.01
CA ARG A 321 -21.61 -23.92 13.98
C ARG A 321 -21.73 -25.07 15.02
N LEU A 322 -20.69 -25.32 15.79
CA LEU A 322 -20.67 -26.20 16.97
C LEU A 322 -20.57 -25.36 18.24
#